data_9f793219c022e870063a4cdefe6a6d50
#
_entry.id   9f793219c022e870063a4cdefe6a6d50
#
_cell.length_a   1.000
_cell.length_b   1.000
_cell.length_c   1.000
_cell.angle_alpha   90.00
_cell.angle_beta   90.00
_cell.angle_gamma   90.00
#
_symmetry.space_group_name_H-M   'P 1'
#
loop_
_entity.id
_entity.type
_entity.pdbx_description
1 polymer ?
#
loop_
_entity_poly.entity_id
_entity_poly.type
_entity_poly.pdbx_seq_one_letter_code
_entity_poly.pdbx_strand_id
1 'polypeptide(L)'
;VAFRSEPDEDGWISITSDPVEEKDLNTLVAAAMEKPAVSEEQAANAPAEEAETEESFQYQYPSIELFERAPEESDSGAEDELKANAQKLVDTLESFGVRTRVLDISRGPSVTRYEVQPMAGVKISRITSLADDIALNLAVADVRMEAPIPGKPAVGIEVPNHKKTPVYIRSVFESQSFLRMTSPMGIALGKDIAG
;
A
#
# COMPACT_ATOMS: atom_id res chain seq x y z
N VAL A 1 6.09 -21.05 -29.67
CA VAL A 1 4.74 -21.38 -29.21
C VAL A 1 3.79 -20.64 -30.15
N ALA A 2 3.11 -21.39 -31.04
CA ALA A 2 2.11 -20.84 -31.93
C ALA A 2 0.75 -20.90 -31.22
N PHE A 3 0.17 -19.73 -30.97
CA PHE A 3 -1.20 -19.64 -30.45
C PHE A 3 -2.17 -19.66 -31.63
N ARG A 4 -3.06 -20.62 -31.68
CA ARG A 4 -4.16 -20.66 -32.62
C ARG A 4 -5.44 -20.30 -31.87
N SER A 5 -6.05 -19.18 -32.24
CA SER A 5 -7.32 -18.73 -31.69
C SER A 5 -8.39 -18.83 -32.79
N GLU A 6 -9.36 -19.72 -32.61
CA GLU A 6 -10.58 -19.76 -33.40
C GLU A 6 -11.77 -19.46 -32.47
N PRO A 7 -12.64 -18.50 -32.78
CA PRO A 7 -13.85 -18.24 -31.99
C PRO A 7 -14.87 -19.36 -32.20
N ASP A 8 -15.53 -19.79 -31.13
CA ASP A 8 -16.68 -20.71 -31.20
C ASP A 8 -17.95 -20.00 -31.67
N GLU A 9 -19.05 -20.76 -31.86
CA GLU A 9 -20.32 -20.24 -32.39
C GLU A 9 -20.96 -19.17 -31.50
N ASP A 10 -20.51 -19.01 -30.23
CA ASP A 10 -20.99 -18.02 -29.25
C ASP A 10 -20.04 -16.82 -29.08
N GLY A 11 -18.96 -16.77 -29.88
CA GLY A 11 -18.03 -15.63 -29.90
C GLY A 11 -16.99 -15.61 -28.76
N TRP A 12 -16.81 -16.70 -28.01
CA TRP A 12 -15.79 -16.81 -26.98
C TRP A 12 -14.49 -17.42 -27.53
N ILE A 13 -13.36 -16.85 -27.12
CA ILE A 13 -12.02 -17.34 -27.50
C ILE A 13 -11.49 -18.26 -26.41
N SER A 14 -11.46 -19.58 -26.67
CA SER A 14 -10.83 -20.54 -25.77
C SER A 14 -9.35 -20.67 -26.11
N ILE A 15 -8.46 -20.32 -25.17
CA ILE A 15 -7.01 -20.51 -25.30
C ILE A 15 -6.68 -21.89 -24.73
N THR A 16 -6.53 -22.90 -25.59
CA THR A 16 -6.00 -24.21 -25.22
C THR A 16 -4.51 -24.26 -25.53
N SER A 17 -3.71 -24.54 -24.52
CA SER A 17 -2.29 -24.88 -24.70
C SER A 17 -2.19 -26.42 -24.88
N ASP A 18 -1.80 -26.87 -26.05
CA ASP A 18 -1.45 -28.26 -26.24
C ASP A 18 -0.23 -28.62 -25.37
N PRO A 19 -0.22 -29.77 -24.69
CA PRO A 19 0.92 -30.17 -23.89
C PRO A 19 2.11 -30.45 -24.85
N VAL A 20 3.19 -29.68 -24.64
CA VAL A 20 4.46 -29.92 -25.35
C VAL A 20 5.00 -31.28 -24.89
N GLU A 21 5.14 -32.22 -25.79
CA GLU A 21 5.73 -33.54 -25.50
C GLU A 21 7.16 -33.34 -24.98
N GLU A 22 7.47 -33.98 -23.85
CA GLU A 22 8.79 -33.93 -23.16
C GLU A 22 9.98 -34.34 -24.03
N LYS A 23 9.75 -34.99 -25.15
CA LYS A 23 10.79 -35.40 -26.09
C LYS A 23 11.44 -34.30 -26.88
N ASP A 24 10.73 -33.21 -27.14
CA ASP A 24 11.25 -32.11 -27.98
C ASP A 24 12.22 -31.20 -27.23
N LEU A 25 12.07 -31.07 -25.92
CA LEU A 25 12.95 -30.24 -25.08
C LEU A 25 14.37 -30.84 -24.98
N ASN A 26 14.52 -32.14 -24.83
CA ASN A 26 15.81 -32.79 -24.72
C ASN A 26 16.61 -32.74 -26.04
N THR A 27 15.90 -32.77 -27.16
CA THR A 27 16.51 -32.67 -28.49
C THR A 27 17.02 -31.28 -28.78
N LEU A 28 16.30 -30.25 -28.34
CA LEU A 28 16.70 -28.83 -28.45
C LEU A 28 17.88 -28.47 -27.55
N VAL A 29 17.97 -29.04 -26.35
CA VAL A 29 19.09 -28.85 -25.43
C VAL A 29 20.36 -29.55 -25.95
N ALA A 30 20.26 -30.73 -26.54
CA ALA A 30 21.40 -31.45 -27.13
C ALA A 30 21.97 -30.70 -28.35
N ALA A 31 21.14 -30.12 -29.20
CA ALA A 31 21.57 -29.30 -30.35
C ALA A 31 22.22 -27.96 -29.96
N ALA A 32 21.93 -27.46 -28.77
CA ALA A 32 22.53 -26.20 -28.25
C ALA A 32 23.92 -26.42 -27.61
N MET A 33 24.29 -27.68 -27.31
CA MET A 33 25.59 -28.02 -26.67
C MET A 33 26.69 -28.42 -27.64
N GLU A 34 26.38 -28.68 -28.92
CA GLU A 34 27.42 -28.90 -29.96
C GLU A 34 27.91 -27.58 -30.56
N LYS A 35 28.83 -26.93 -29.90
CA LYS A 35 29.65 -25.89 -30.52
C LYS A 35 30.78 -26.57 -31.35
N PRO A 36 30.90 -26.28 -32.65
CA PRO A 36 32.08 -26.69 -33.41
C PRO A 36 33.32 -26.00 -32.87
N ALA A 37 34.36 -26.78 -32.59
CA ALA A 37 35.68 -26.26 -32.25
C ALA A 37 36.24 -25.57 -33.46
N VAL A 38 36.44 -24.25 -33.38
CA VAL A 38 37.14 -23.45 -34.36
C VAL A 38 38.65 -23.61 -34.09
N SER A 39 39.36 -24.14 -35.07
CA SER A 39 40.83 -24.30 -35.05
C SER A 39 41.54 -22.95 -34.98
N GLU A 40 42.56 -22.87 -34.14
CA GLU A 40 43.37 -21.66 -33.81
C GLU A 40 44.26 -21.12 -34.94
N GLU A 41 44.09 -21.45 -36.20
CA GLU A 41 45.05 -21.14 -37.25
C GLU A 41 44.65 -20.04 -38.26
N GLN A 42 43.58 -19.28 -38.04
CA GLN A 42 43.15 -18.20 -38.94
C GLN A 42 42.97 -16.81 -38.30
N ALA A 43 43.60 -16.55 -37.16
CA ALA A 43 43.48 -15.27 -36.45
C ALA A 43 44.65 -14.31 -36.69
N ALA A 44 45.27 -14.30 -37.87
CA ALA A 44 46.37 -13.39 -38.17
C ALA A 44 46.17 -12.68 -39.52
N ASN A 45 45.10 -11.94 -39.70
CA ASN A 45 44.99 -10.80 -40.62
C ASN A 45 43.54 -10.27 -40.70
N ALA A 46 43.04 -9.65 -39.66
CA ALA A 46 41.89 -8.75 -39.76
C ALA A 46 42.36 -7.35 -39.33
N PRO A 47 42.05 -6.28 -40.10
CA PRO A 47 42.32 -4.93 -39.66
C PRO A 47 41.59 -4.67 -38.36
N ALA A 48 42.28 -4.02 -37.42
CA ALA A 48 41.67 -3.57 -36.17
C ALA A 48 40.54 -2.57 -36.51
N GLU A 49 39.30 -3.07 -36.59
CA GLU A 49 38.12 -2.24 -36.39
C GLU A 49 38.20 -1.76 -34.95
N GLU A 50 38.30 -0.43 -34.81
CA GLU A 50 38.18 0.27 -33.55
C GLU A 50 36.91 -0.24 -32.88
N ALA A 51 37.06 -1.09 -31.87
CA ALA A 51 35.98 -1.46 -31.00
C ALA A 51 35.54 -0.16 -30.32
N GLU A 52 34.49 0.46 -30.85
CA GLU A 52 33.72 1.46 -30.11
C GLU A 52 33.35 0.77 -28.82
N THR A 53 34.02 1.16 -27.74
CA THR A 53 33.63 0.79 -26.37
C THR A 53 32.24 1.35 -26.19
N GLU A 54 31.23 0.53 -26.39
CA GLU A 54 29.89 0.81 -25.92
C GLU A 54 30.03 1.05 -24.42
N GLU A 55 30.12 2.32 -24.02
CA GLU A 55 30.05 2.71 -22.64
C GLU A 55 28.70 2.17 -22.18
N SER A 56 28.70 1.05 -21.47
CA SER A 56 27.49 0.48 -20.89
C SER A 56 26.94 1.51 -19.90
N PHE A 57 25.96 2.28 -20.36
CA PHE A 57 25.30 3.28 -19.53
C PHE A 57 24.62 2.56 -18.35
N GLN A 58 25.30 2.55 -17.20
CA GLN A 58 24.72 2.07 -15.96
C GLN A 58 23.81 3.15 -15.39
N TYR A 59 22.52 2.93 -15.50
CA TYR A 59 21.55 3.82 -14.88
C TYR A 59 21.73 3.86 -13.36
N GLN A 60 22.00 5.03 -12.83
CA GLN A 60 22.07 5.27 -11.38
C GLN A 60 20.74 5.82 -10.90
N TYR A 61 20.14 5.11 -9.94
CA TYR A 61 18.91 5.59 -9.32
C TYR A 61 19.18 6.89 -8.55
N PRO A 62 18.24 7.86 -8.59
CA PRO A 62 18.32 9.07 -7.79
C PRO A 62 18.47 8.74 -6.30
N SER A 63 19.30 9.49 -5.59
CA SER A 63 19.47 9.32 -4.14
C SER A 63 18.18 9.74 -3.41
N ILE A 64 17.81 9.01 -2.37
CA ILE A 64 16.67 9.35 -1.49
C ILE A 64 16.85 10.70 -0.78
N GLU A 65 18.07 11.20 -0.72
CA GLU A 65 18.40 12.52 -0.13
C GLU A 65 17.87 13.70 -0.94
N LEU A 66 17.43 13.48 -2.18
CA LEU A 66 16.71 14.50 -2.96
C LEU A 66 15.34 14.85 -2.39
N PHE A 67 14.78 14.00 -1.55
CA PHE A 67 13.50 14.24 -0.90
C PHE A 67 13.68 14.84 0.49
N GLU A 68 12.86 15.82 0.82
CA GLU A 68 12.85 16.43 2.14
C GLU A 68 12.53 15.39 3.23
N ARG A 69 13.27 15.49 4.34
CA ARG A 69 13.01 14.71 5.53
C ARG A 69 11.87 15.34 6.34
N ALA A 70 10.97 14.51 6.86
CA ALA A 70 9.97 14.98 7.79
C ALA A 70 10.66 15.62 9.02
N PRO A 71 10.22 16.79 9.49
CA PRO A 71 10.73 17.36 10.74
C PRO A 71 10.41 16.40 11.89
N GLU A 72 11.32 16.29 12.85
CA GLU A 72 11.06 15.56 14.09
C GLU A 72 10.05 16.35 14.91
N GLU A 73 8.76 16.00 14.82
CA GLU A 73 7.74 16.61 15.66
C GLU A 73 7.86 16.04 17.07
N SER A 74 8.08 16.93 18.05
CA SER A 74 7.96 16.59 19.47
C SER A 74 6.47 16.47 19.82
N ASP A 75 6.00 15.25 19.97
CA ASP A 75 4.58 14.89 20.13
C ASP A 75 4.03 15.13 21.56
N SER A 76 4.74 15.88 22.39
CA SER A 76 4.47 16.02 23.83
C SER A 76 3.11 16.61 24.21
N GLY A 77 2.38 17.23 23.28
CA GLY A 77 1.02 17.75 23.55
C GLY A 77 -0.09 16.95 22.86
N ALA A 78 0.25 16.10 21.92
CA ALA A 78 -0.73 15.37 21.11
C ALA A 78 -1.40 14.24 21.87
N GLU A 79 -0.70 13.55 22.75
CA GLU A 79 -1.30 12.49 23.57
C GLU A 79 -2.37 13.00 24.54
N ASP A 80 -2.15 14.17 25.13
CA ASP A 80 -3.14 14.76 26.04
C ASP A 80 -4.37 15.23 25.29
N GLU A 81 -4.19 15.80 24.08
CA GLU A 81 -5.31 16.15 23.19
C GLU A 81 -6.11 14.93 22.77
N LEU A 82 -5.44 13.83 22.40
CA LEU A 82 -6.10 12.56 22.04
C LEU A 82 -6.94 12.01 23.17
N LYS A 83 -6.40 11.98 24.39
CA LYS A 83 -7.11 11.54 25.60
C LYS A 83 -8.30 12.43 25.94
N ALA A 84 -8.12 13.76 25.84
CA ALA A 84 -9.19 14.72 26.09
C ALA A 84 -10.34 14.58 25.06
N ASN A 85 -10.02 14.39 23.78
CA ASN A 85 -11.02 14.18 22.75
C ASN A 85 -11.73 12.81 22.89
N ALA A 86 -10.99 11.77 23.28
CA ALA A 86 -11.58 10.46 23.59
C ALA A 86 -12.58 10.56 24.74
N GLN A 87 -12.23 11.28 25.81
CA GLN A 87 -13.13 11.48 26.94
C GLN A 87 -14.37 12.27 26.53
N LYS A 88 -14.20 13.39 25.83
CA LYS A 88 -15.33 14.18 25.31
C LYS A 88 -16.29 13.34 24.43
N LEU A 89 -15.71 12.46 23.59
CA LEU A 89 -16.48 11.56 22.74
C LEU A 89 -17.35 10.60 23.59
N VAL A 90 -16.74 9.97 24.61
CA VAL A 90 -17.46 9.06 25.51
C VAL A 90 -18.55 9.81 26.27
N ASP A 91 -18.24 10.98 26.84
CA ASP A 91 -19.19 11.81 27.60
C ASP A 91 -20.37 12.25 26.72
N THR A 92 -20.07 12.62 25.45
CA THR A 92 -21.12 12.97 24.48
C THR A 92 -22.04 11.78 24.22
N LEU A 93 -21.50 10.61 23.90
CA LEU A 93 -22.30 9.40 23.67
C LEU A 93 -23.13 9.02 24.91
N GLU A 94 -22.55 9.15 26.10
CA GLU A 94 -23.21 8.83 27.36
C GLU A 94 -24.35 9.81 27.66
N SER A 95 -24.20 11.10 27.34
CA SER A 95 -25.26 12.12 27.50
C SER A 95 -26.52 11.80 26.67
N PHE A 96 -26.33 11.15 25.51
CA PHE A 96 -27.42 10.63 24.66
C PHE A 96 -27.89 9.21 25.07
N GLY A 97 -27.44 8.70 26.22
CA GLY A 97 -27.79 7.38 26.73
C GLY A 97 -27.16 6.22 25.97
N VAL A 98 -26.06 6.46 25.26
CA VAL A 98 -25.28 5.47 24.52
C VAL A 98 -24.01 5.17 25.29
N ARG A 99 -24.00 4.08 26.07
CA ARG A 99 -22.80 3.66 26.80
C ARG A 99 -21.83 2.93 25.87
N THR A 100 -20.60 3.42 25.83
CA THR A 100 -19.53 2.86 25.02
C THR A 100 -18.22 2.79 25.80
N ARG A 101 -17.28 1.99 25.30
CA ARG A 101 -15.91 1.92 25.79
C ARG A 101 -14.96 2.13 24.62
N VAL A 102 -13.96 2.99 24.78
CA VAL A 102 -12.86 3.15 23.81
C VAL A 102 -11.98 1.91 23.87
N LEU A 103 -11.75 1.27 22.75
CA LEU A 103 -10.86 0.11 22.61
C LEU A 103 -9.47 0.54 22.13
N ASP A 104 -9.42 1.44 21.15
CA ASP A 104 -8.19 1.87 20.53
C ASP A 104 -8.31 3.29 19.99
N ILE A 105 -7.18 3.97 19.84
CA ILE A 105 -7.06 5.31 19.25
C ILE A 105 -5.89 5.28 18.29
N SER A 106 -6.18 5.46 16.98
CA SER A 106 -5.18 5.54 15.94
C SER A 106 -5.12 6.96 15.37
N ARG A 107 -3.97 7.64 15.54
CA ARG A 107 -3.76 8.97 15.01
C ARG A 107 -3.09 8.91 13.65
N GLY A 108 -3.79 9.36 12.62
CA GLY A 108 -3.22 9.56 11.29
C GLY A 108 -2.81 11.02 11.02
N PRO A 109 -2.30 11.30 9.83
CA PRO A 109 -1.81 12.64 9.47
C PRO A 109 -2.92 13.70 9.37
N SER A 110 -4.14 13.31 9.00
CA SER A 110 -5.27 14.22 8.79
C SER A 110 -6.44 13.97 9.70
N VAL A 111 -6.63 12.72 10.14
CA VAL A 111 -7.76 12.30 10.99
C VAL A 111 -7.26 11.40 12.11
N THR A 112 -7.99 11.40 13.21
CA THR A 112 -7.81 10.44 14.32
C THR A 112 -9.00 9.51 14.35
N ARG A 113 -8.75 8.21 14.39
CA ARG A 113 -9.77 7.18 14.49
C ARG A 113 -9.88 6.69 15.92
N TYR A 114 -11.08 6.79 16.46
CA TYR A 114 -11.46 6.25 17.77
C TYR A 114 -12.28 4.98 17.55
N GLU A 115 -11.78 3.83 18.02
CA GLU A 115 -12.53 2.58 17.99
C GLU A 115 -13.34 2.46 19.29
N VAL A 116 -14.65 2.53 19.18
CA VAL A 116 -15.55 2.44 20.34
C VAL A 116 -16.39 1.16 20.29
N GLN A 117 -16.46 0.47 21.40
CA GLN A 117 -17.31 -0.70 21.57
C GLN A 117 -18.60 -0.31 22.28
N PRO A 118 -19.77 -0.49 21.66
CA PRO A 118 -21.05 -0.30 22.35
C PRO A 118 -21.26 -1.36 23.43
N MET A 119 -21.83 -0.97 24.57
CA MET A 119 -22.21 -1.90 25.62
C MET A 119 -23.40 -2.75 25.18
N ALA A 120 -23.62 -3.87 25.86
CA ALA A 120 -24.72 -4.77 25.54
C ALA A 120 -26.10 -4.04 25.54
N GLY A 121 -26.90 -4.30 24.50
CA GLY A 121 -28.20 -3.67 24.30
C GLY A 121 -28.22 -2.33 23.57
N VAL A 122 -27.05 -1.77 23.26
CA VAL A 122 -26.93 -0.55 22.43
C VAL A 122 -26.98 -0.93 20.95
N LYS A 123 -27.90 -0.35 20.21
CA LYS A 123 -28.00 -0.52 18.76
C LYS A 123 -26.97 0.37 18.06
N ILE A 124 -26.27 -0.17 17.07
CA ILE A 124 -25.25 0.56 16.27
C ILE A 124 -25.87 1.81 15.62
N SER A 125 -27.10 1.72 15.11
CA SER A 125 -27.80 2.85 14.49
C SER A 125 -27.99 4.06 15.42
N ARG A 126 -28.02 3.87 16.74
CA ARG A 126 -28.06 4.99 17.70
C ARG A 126 -26.74 5.74 17.74
N ILE A 127 -25.62 5.05 17.53
CA ILE A 127 -24.28 5.69 17.48
C ILE A 127 -24.16 6.46 16.17
N THR A 128 -24.48 5.82 15.04
CA THR A 128 -24.32 6.45 13.72
C THR A 128 -25.24 7.66 13.52
N SER A 129 -26.41 7.70 14.17
CA SER A 129 -27.30 8.87 14.11
C SER A 129 -26.80 10.08 14.91
N LEU A 130 -25.77 9.93 15.75
CA LEU A 130 -25.20 11.01 16.57
C LEU A 130 -23.96 11.66 15.93
N ALA A 131 -23.70 11.40 14.65
CA ALA A 131 -22.52 11.94 13.97
C ALA A 131 -22.45 13.47 14.06
N ASP A 132 -23.55 14.15 13.77
CA ASP A 132 -23.64 15.62 13.80
C ASP A 132 -23.48 16.17 15.24
N ASP A 133 -24.09 15.50 16.23
CA ASP A 133 -23.98 15.88 17.64
C ASP A 133 -22.55 15.73 18.16
N ILE A 134 -21.86 14.66 17.73
CA ILE A 134 -20.44 14.44 18.06
C ILE A 134 -19.57 15.49 17.39
N ALA A 135 -19.81 15.81 16.11
CA ALA A 135 -19.07 16.83 15.38
C ALA A 135 -19.21 18.20 16.07
N LEU A 136 -20.42 18.56 16.50
CA LEU A 136 -20.70 19.77 17.23
C LEU A 136 -19.95 19.82 18.58
N ASN A 137 -20.00 18.75 19.38
CA ASN A 137 -19.35 18.71 20.69
C ASN A 137 -17.83 18.74 20.62
N LEU A 138 -17.25 18.11 19.58
CA LEU A 138 -15.82 18.11 19.32
C LEU A 138 -15.33 19.37 18.57
N ALA A 139 -16.27 20.27 18.19
CA ALA A 139 -16.02 21.48 17.41
C ALA A 139 -15.28 21.22 16.07
N VAL A 140 -15.69 20.15 15.37
CA VAL A 140 -15.17 19.78 14.05
C VAL A 140 -16.26 19.91 12.99
N ALA A 141 -15.86 20.04 11.73
CA ALA A 141 -16.80 20.28 10.63
C ALA A 141 -17.66 19.04 10.32
N ASP A 142 -17.09 17.84 10.42
CA ASP A 142 -17.75 16.58 10.10
C ASP A 142 -17.04 15.42 10.82
N VAL A 143 -17.76 14.32 11.04
CA VAL A 143 -17.26 13.07 11.63
C VAL A 143 -17.70 11.91 10.77
N ARG A 144 -16.74 11.10 10.32
CA ARG A 144 -17.07 9.88 9.56
C ARG A 144 -17.18 8.68 10.48
N MET A 145 -18.23 7.87 10.25
CA MET A 145 -18.44 6.65 11.01
C MET A 145 -18.31 5.41 10.14
N GLU A 146 -17.51 4.45 10.60
CA GLU A 146 -17.43 3.10 10.05
C GLU A 146 -18.07 2.11 11.02
N ALA A 147 -19.25 1.64 10.68
CA ALA A 147 -20.02 0.82 11.59
C ALA A 147 -20.71 -0.36 10.88
N PRO A 148 -20.35 -1.60 11.19
CA PRO A 148 -19.26 -2.02 12.08
C PRO A 148 -17.87 -1.96 11.41
N ILE A 149 -16.80 -1.97 12.20
CA ILE A 149 -15.45 -2.18 11.69
C ILE A 149 -15.33 -3.64 11.23
N PRO A 150 -14.82 -3.93 10.01
CA PRO A 150 -14.61 -5.29 9.56
C PRO A 150 -13.72 -6.10 10.52
N GLY A 151 -14.20 -7.26 10.98
CA GLY A 151 -13.45 -8.15 11.85
C GLY A 151 -13.38 -7.74 13.34
N LYS A 152 -14.01 -6.61 13.74
CA LYS A 152 -14.01 -6.15 15.15
C LYS A 152 -15.46 -5.84 15.60
N PRO A 153 -15.85 -6.16 16.86
CA PRO A 153 -17.13 -5.78 17.43
C PRO A 153 -17.10 -4.31 17.91
N ALA A 154 -16.74 -3.40 17.03
CA ALA A 154 -16.51 -1.99 17.34
C ALA A 154 -17.04 -1.08 16.21
N VAL A 155 -17.21 0.19 16.54
CA VAL A 155 -17.53 1.28 15.62
C VAL A 155 -16.31 2.20 15.55
N GLY A 156 -15.83 2.51 14.36
CA GLY A 156 -14.78 3.49 14.10
C GLY A 156 -15.40 4.88 13.94
N ILE A 157 -14.90 5.84 14.70
CA ILE A 157 -15.28 7.25 14.62
C ILE A 157 -14.05 8.03 14.21
N GLU A 158 -14.06 8.56 12.99
CA GLU A 158 -12.95 9.32 12.41
C GLU A 158 -13.22 10.81 12.60
N VAL A 159 -12.35 11.45 13.36
CA VAL A 159 -12.43 12.87 13.70
C VAL A 159 -11.29 13.62 13.02
N PRO A 160 -11.55 14.68 12.26
CA PRO A 160 -10.49 15.49 11.66
C PRO A 160 -9.56 16.09 12.71
N ASN A 161 -8.25 16.03 12.48
CA ASN A 161 -7.27 16.63 13.35
C ASN A 161 -7.34 18.17 13.21
N HIS A 162 -7.24 18.89 14.31
CA HIS A 162 -7.13 20.37 14.28
C HIS A 162 -5.86 20.80 13.54
N LYS A 163 -4.75 20.12 13.78
CA LYS A 163 -3.49 20.33 13.07
C LYS A 163 -3.22 19.12 12.18
N LYS A 164 -3.26 19.33 10.86
CA LYS A 164 -2.91 18.31 9.87
C LYS A 164 -1.39 18.27 9.70
N THR A 165 -0.83 17.05 9.66
CA THR A 165 0.60 16.84 9.43
C THR A 165 0.83 16.47 7.97
N PRO A 166 1.72 17.17 7.23
CA PRO A 166 2.05 16.80 5.86
C PRO A 166 2.76 15.44 5.82
N VAL A 167 2.40 14.62 4.83
CA VAL A 167 3.05 13.32 4.60
C VAL A 167 4.20 13.51 3.62
N TYR A 168 5.42 13.34 4.09
CA TYR A 168 6.62 13.43 3.25
C TYR A 168 6.85 12.10 2.53
N ILE A 169 7.05 12.15 1.22
CA ILE A 169 7.25 10.96 0.39
C ILE A 169 8.45 10.11 0.86
N ARG A 170 9.50 10.77 1.34
CA ARG A 170 10.68 10.11 1.90
C ARG A 170 10.30 9.17 3.05
N SER A 171 9.43 9.58 3.96
CA SER A 171 8.98 8.75 5.08
C SER A 171 8.20 7.52 4.63
N VAL A 172 7.54 7.59 3.47
CA VAL A 172 6.85 6.44 2.87
C VAL A 172 7.85 5.46 2.25
N PHE A 173 8.86 5.95 1.53
CA PHE A 173 9.94 5.12 0.99
C PHE A 173 10.77 4.42 2.07
N GLU A 174 11.02 5.11 3.19
CA GLU A 174 11.76 4.55 4.34
C GLU A 174 10.90 3.60 5.19
N SER A 175 9.58 3.47 4.91
CA SER A 175 8.68 2.59 5.68
C SER A 175 9.01 1.11 5.47
N GLN A 176 8.81 0.29 6.53
CA GLN A 176 9.02 -1.16 6.46
C GLN A 176 8.13 -1.84 5.40
N SER A 177 6.93 -1.30 5.18
CA SER A 177 6.00 -1.81 4.19
C SER A 177 6.53 -1.63 2.77
N PHE A 178 7.11 -0.46 2.47
CA PHE A 178 7.70 -0.19 1.16
C PHE A 178 9.00 -0.98 0.95
N LEU A 179 9.88 -1.04 1.95
CA LEU A 179 11.16 -1.76 1.87
C LEU A 179 11.00 -3.27 1.67
N ARG A 180 9.88 -3.85 2.13
CA ARG A 180 9.56 -5.27 1.93
C ARG A 180 8.90 -5.56 0.57
N MET A 181 8.59 -4.54 -0.20
CA MET A 181 7.97 -4.71 -1.50
C MET A 181 8.99 -5.30 -2.49
N THR A 182 8.67 -6.44 -3.06
CA THR A 182 9.54 -7.16 -4.03
C THR A 182 9.24 -6.79 -5.49
N SER A 183 8.10 -6.18 -5.74
CA SER A 183 7.68 -5.81 -7.09
C SER A 183 8.42 -4.56 -7.58
N PRO A 184 9.05 -4.59 -8.77
CA PRO A 184 9.69 -3.41 -9.37
C PRO A 184 8.67 -2.35 -9.81
N MET A 185 7.38 -2.68 -9.86
CA MET A 185 6.28 -1.77 -10.21
C MET A 185 5.65 -1.11 -8.98
N GLY A 186 6.27 -1.24 -7.80
CA GLY A 186 5.76 -0.65 -6.57
C GLY A 186 5.76 0.87 -6.60
N ILE A 187 4.64 1.47 -6.22
CA ILE A 187 4.46 2.93 -6.16
C ILE A 187 4.07 3.33 -4.74
N ALA A 188 4.77 4.33 -4.19
CA ALA A 188 4.40 4.93 -2.91
C ALA A 188 3.29 5.96 -3.13
N LEU A 189 2.10 5.73 -2.57
CA LEU A 189 0.95 6.63 -2.70
C LEU A 189 0.80 7.56 -1.48
N GLY A 190 1.15 7.10 -0.30
CA GLY A 190 0.98 7.84 0.95
C GLY A 190 0.88 6.94 2.16
N LYS A 191 0.31 7.47 3.24
CA LYS A 191 -0.02 6.73 4.47
C LYS A 191 -1.52 6.51 4.56
N ASP A 192 -1.89 5.42 5.21
CA ASP A 192 -3.28 5.13 5.55
C ASP A 192 -3.81 6.06 6.66
N ILE A 193 -5.12 5.98 6.93
CA ILE A 193 -5.80 6.77 7.99
C ILE A 193 -5.16 6.53 9.37
N ALA A 194 -4.65 5.32 9.59
CA ALA A 194 -3.98 4.96 10.85
C ALA A 194 -2.49 5.36 10.92
N GLY A 195 -1.89 5.87 9.84
CA GLY A 195 -0.50 6.37 9.80
C GLY A 195 0.55 5.49 9.14
#